data_dca37660f5a4f04c8811dfd6958e9040
#
_entry.id   dca37660f5a4f04c8811dfd6958e9040
#
_cell.length_a   1.000
_cell.length_b   1.000
_cell.length_c   1.000
_cell.angle_alpha   90.00
_cell.angle_beta   90.00
_cell.angle_gamma   90.00
#
_symmetry.space_group_name_H-M   'P 1'
#
loop_
_entity.id
_entity.type
_entity.pdbx_description
1 polymer ?
#
loop_
_entity_poly.entity_id
_entity_poly.type
_entity_poly.pdbx_seq_one_letter_code
_entity_poly.pdbx_strand_id
1 'polypeptide(L)'
;MSHHIVEARDLHYIYADGTPGIRGVSFRLTHGESVAIVGENGAGKSTLLLHLNGYLLPTQGTLRIGDFPLTKKNLKSVRRTVGMVFQDPDDQLFMPTVFDDVAFGPLNLGLPVEEVETVVMQALETMGVPHLKDRPPYKLSGGEKRSVAIASVLSMSPDILVMDEPTSGLDPRARRRLIEQLKSFEHTKIIASHDLDMAVDVCERTIVIHQGGVTADGPTLDLLRY
;
A
#
# COMPACT_ATOMS: atom_id res chain seq x y z
N MET A 1 -2.05 -8.39 25.29
CA MET A 1 -3.00 -7.46 24.62
C MET A 1 -2.66 -7.51 23.15
N SER A 2 -3.59 -7.93 22.27
CA SER A 2 -3.33 -7.88 20.82
C SER A 2 -3.31 -6.41 20.40
N HIS A 3 -2.14 -5.88 20.12
CA HIS A 3 -2.01 -4.54 19.58
C HIS A 3 -2.46 -4.57 18.11
N HIS A 4 -3.68 -4.10 17.85
CA HIS A 4 -4.13 -3.87 16.49
C HIS A 4 -3.30 -2.72 15.90
N ILE A 5 -2.68 -2.95 14.74
CA ILE A 5 -1.92 -1.91 14.03
C ILE A 5 -2.82 -1.01 13.19
N VAL A 6 -4.00 -1.51 12.76
CA VAL A 6 -5.06 -0.72 12.11
C VAL A 6 -6.39 -1.02 12.77
N GLU A 7 -7.14 0.02 13.11
CA GLU A 7 -8.50 -0.11 13.60
C GLU A 7 -9.41 0.94 12.96
N ALA A 8 -10.33 0.48 12.12
CA ALA A 8 -11.41 1.28 11.54
C ALA A 8 -12.72 0.95 12.26
N ARG A 9 -13.48 1.97 12.64
CA ARG A 9 -14.78 1.83 13.31
C ARG A 9 -15.79 2.75 12.65
N ASP A 10 -16.81 2.16 12.04
CA ASP A 10 -17.91 2.84 11.38
C ASP A 10 -17.45 3.98 10.44
N LEU A 11 -16.46 3.68 9.61
CA LEU A 11 -15.80 4.65 8.76
C LEU A 11 -16.70 5.04 7.60
N HIS A 12 -16.96 6.34 7.45
CA HIS A 12 -17.71 6.91 6.34
C HIS A 12 -16.90 7.98 5.63
N TYR A 13 -17.10 8.07 4.33
CA TYR A 13 -16.53 9.14 3.55
C TYR A 13 -17.47 9.53 2.39
N ILE A 14 -17.71 10.82 2.26
CA ILE A 14 -18.49 11.42 1.18
C ILE A 14 -17.59 12.44 0.48
N TYR A 15 -17.45 12.29 -0.84
CA TYR A 15 -16.72 13.23 -1.68
C TYR A 15 -17.41 14.60 -1.73
N ALA A 16 -16.67 15.63 -2.17
CA ALA A 16 -17.19 17.01 -2.24
C ALA A 16 -18.41 17.18 -3.19
N ASP A 17 -18.54 16.29 -4.16
CA ASP A 17 -19.66 16.22 -5.08
C ASP A 17 -20.89 15.49 -4.52
N GLY A 18 -20.82 15.02 -3.27
CA GLY A 18 -21.87 14.26 -2.60
C GLY A 18 -21.81 12.74 -2.86
N THR A 19 -20.87 12.25 -3.66
CA THR A 19 -20.74 10.82 -3.94
C THR A 19 -20.20 10.08 -2.70
N PRO A 20 -20.89 9.05 -2.18
CA PRO A 20 -20.38 8.27 -1.05
C PRO A 20 -19.29 7.30 -1.52
N GLY A 21 -18.10 7.43 -0.92
CA GLY A 21 -16.96 6.54 -1.18
C GLY A 21 -16.86 5.37 -0.20
N ILE A 22 -17.14 5.61 1.09
CA ILE A 22 -17.12 4.62 2.17
C ILE A 22 -18.39 4.73 3.02
N ARG A 23 -18.97 3.59 3.42
CA ARG A 23 -20.25 3.49 4.12
C ARG A 23 -20.16 2.50 5.29
N GLY A 24 -19.77 2.97 6.48
CA GLY A 24 -19.77 2.18 7.70
C GLY A 24 -18.73 1.05 7.73
N VAL A 25 -17.56 1.26 7.11
CA VAL A 25 -16.51 0.24 7.10
C VAL A 25 -15.89 0.09 8.49
N SER A 26 -15.89 -1.15 9.00
CA SER A 26 -15.25 -1.50 10.27
C SER A 26 -14.41 -2.75 10.12
N PHE A 27 -13.13 -2.67 10.50
CA PHE A 27 -12.21 -3.82 10.55
C PHE A 27 -11.03 -3.53 11.48
N ARG A 28 -10.29 -4.59 11.81
CA ARG A 28 -9.05 -4.50 12.61
C ARG A 28 -7.99 -5.36 11.98
N LEU A 29 -6.75 -4.91 12.02
CA LEU A 29 -5.57 -5.67 11.60
C LEU A 29 -4.56 -5.74 12.72
N THR A 30 -3.86 -6.86 12.82
CA THR A 30 -2.74 -7.08 13.71
C THR A 30 -1.40 -6.98 12.95
N HIS A 31 -0.30 -6.88 13.69
CA HIS A 31 1.03 -6.88 13.07
C HIS A 31 1.28 -8.18 12.31
N GLY A 32 1.88 -8.07 11.14
CA GLY A 32 2.25 -9.19 10.26
C GLY A 32 1.12 -9.73 9.40
N GLU A 33 -0.14 -9.29 9.59
CA GLU A 33 -1.24 -9.74 8.72
C GLU A 33 -1.05 -9.28 7.27
N SER A 34 -1.33 -10.19 6.33
CA SER A 34 -1.45 -9.90 4.90
C SER A 34 -2.91 -9.92 4.49
N VAL A 35 -3.45 -8.77 4.10
CA VAL A 35 -4.88 -8.60 3.83
C VAL A 35 -5.13 -8.11 2.42
N ALA A 36 -5.97 -8.84 1.68
CA ALA A 36 -6.51 -8.37 0.40
C ALA A 36 -7.80 -7.57 0.61
N ILE A 37 -7.92 -6.45 -0.07
CA ILE A 37 -9.16 -5.70 -0.22
C ILE A 37 -9.67 -5.97 -1.65
N VAL A 38 -10.75 -6.73 -1.77
CA VAL A 38 -11.31 -7.09 -3.08
C VAL A 38 -12.70 -6.49 -3.29
N GLY A 39 -13.08 -6.30 -4.54
CA GLY A 39 -14.38 -5.74 -4.91
C GLY A 39 -14.34 -5.17 -6.33
N GLU A 40 -15.50 -4.86 -6.86
CA GLU A 40 -15.66 -4.27 -8.19
C GLU A 40 -14.96 -2.90 -8.33
N ASN A 41 -14.77 -2.44 -9.56
CA ASN A 41 -14.32 -1.07 -9.80
C ASN A 41 -15.36 -0.08 -9.25
N GLY A 42 -14.87 0.94 -8.53
CA GLY A 42 -15.76 1.90 -7.87
C GLY A 42 -16.35 1.42 -6.53
N ALA A 43 -16.03 0.21 -6.05
CA ALA A 43 -16.53 -0.30 -4.77
C ALA A 43 -16.04 0.48 -3.54
N GLY A 44 -15.01 1.34 -3.68
CA GLY A 44 -14.44 2.13 -2.58
C GLY A 44 -13.07 1.66 -2.10
N LYS A 45 -12.44 0.68 -2.77
CA LYS A 45 -11.11 0.13 -2.40
C LYS A 45 -10.04 1.22 -2.28
N SER A 46 -9.76 1.95 -3.36
CA SER A 46 -8.75 3.03 -3.37
C SER A 46 -9.11 4.14 -2.37
N THR A 47 -10.41 4.46 -2.22
CA THR A 47 -10.87 5.42 -1.21
C THR A 47 -10.49 4.97 0.20
N LEU A 48 -10.68 3.68 0.52
CA LEU A 48 -10.28 3.12 1.81
C LEU A 48 -8.76 3.19 1.99
N LEU A 49 -7.97 2.81 0.98
CA LEU A 49 -6.51 2.88 1.05
C LEU A 49 -6.00 4.32 1.28
N LEU A 50 -6.64 5.32 0.65
CA LEU A 50 -6.28 6.74 0.85
C LEU A 50 -6.57 7.25 2.27
N HIS A 51 -7.47 6.61 3.02
CA HIS A 51 -7.63 6.90 4.45
C HIS A 51 -6.49 6.31 5.28
N LEU A 52 -5.98 5.13 4.91
CA LEU A 52 -4.91 4.46 5.68
C LEU A 52 -3.63 5.29 5.76
N ASN A 53 -3.28 6.03 4.69
CA ASN A 53 -2.11 6.93 4.70
C ASN A 53 -2.43 8.39 5.05
N GLY A 54 -3.70 8.69 5.40
CA GLY A 54 -4.15 10.03 5.77
C GLY A 54 -4.18 11.02 4.61
N TYR A 55 -4.30 10.57 3.37
CA TYR A 55 -4.60 11.44 2.23
C TYR A 55 -6.04 11.95 2.31
N LEU A 56 -6.98 11.06 2.65
CA LEU A 56 -8.35 11.40 2.98
C LEU A 56 -8.58 11.30 4.48
N LEU A 57 -9.45 12.16 5.01
CA LEU A 57 -9.93 12.09 6.38
C LEU A 57 -11.41 11.68 6.38
N PRO A 58 -11.83 10.79 7.28
CA PRO A 58 -13.21 10.33 7.32
C PRO A 58 -14.18 11.46 7.62
N THR A 59 -15.38 11.40 7.03
CA THR A 59 -16.48 12.31 7.33
C THR A 59 -17.19 11.93 8.63
N GLN A 60 -17.22 10.62 8.94
CA GLN A 60 -17.74 10.05 10.20
C GLN A 60 -16.95 8.78 10.57
N GLY A 61 -17.08 8.35 11.81
CA GLY A 61 -16.36 7.20 12.34
C GLY A 61 -14.93 7.54 12.74
N THR A 62 -14.12 6.52 12.99
CA THR A 62 -12.73 6.68 13.44
C THR A 62 -11.81 5.67 12.76
N LEU A 63 -10.58 6.12 12.49
CA LEU A 63 -9.49 5.28 12.03
C LEU A 63 -8.28 5.52 12.93
N ARG A 64 -7.64 4.46 13.40
CA ARG A 64 -6.39 4.48 14.16
C ARG A 64 -5.34 3.65 13.43
N ILE A 65 -4.14 4.20 13.32
CA ILE A 65 -2.96 3.57 12.72
C ILE A 65 -1.87 3.52 13.81
N GLY A 66 -1.47 2.31 14.19
CA GLY A 66 -0.64 2.15 15.38
C GLY A 66 -1.26 2.83 16.60
N ASP A 67 -0.49 3.69 17.25
CA ASP A 67 -0.97 4.47 18.40
C ASP A 67 -1.65 5.80 18.02
N PHE A 68 -1.72 6.12 16.73
CA PHE A 68 -2.16 7.43 16.26
C PHE A 68 -3.60 7.39 15.70
N PRO A 69 -4.56 8.11 16.30
CA PRO A 69 -5.83 8.36 15.66
C PRO A 69 -5.61 9.22 14.41
N LEU A 70 -6.31 8.89 13.33
CA LEU A 70 -6.24 9.62 12.07
C LEU A 70 -6.90 10.99 12.24
N THR A 71 -6.08 12.02 12.42
CA THR A 71 -6.47 13.41 12.53
C THR A 71 -5.44 14.29 11.83
N LYS A 72 -5.81 15.54 11.50
CA LYS A 72 -4.87 16.51 10.91
C LYS A 72 -3.56 16.66 11.68
N LYS A 73 -3.61 16.52 13.03
CA LYS A 73 -2.43 16.67 13.90
C LYS A 73 -1.47 15.50 13.77
N ASN A 74 -1.97 14.30 13.47
CA ASN A 74 -1.19 13.06 13.47
C ASN A 74 -0.76 12.60 12.07
N LEU A 75 -1.06 13.37 11.00
CA LEU A 75 -0.77 12.95 9.63
C LEU A 75 0.69 12.60 9.39
N LYS A 76 1.63 13.33 10.00
CA LYS A 76 3.07 13.04 9.87
C LYS A 76 3.41 11.67 10.44
N SER A 77 2.89 11.33 11.62
CA SER A 77 3.11 10.03 12.27
C SER A 77 2.44 8.90 11.48
N VAL A 78 1.20 9.09 11.04
CA VAL A 78 0.48 8.12 10.20
C VAL A 78 1.25 7.84 8.91
N ARG A 79 1.72 8.86 8.19
CA ARG A 79 2.48 8.71 6.94
C ARG A 79 3.86 8.11 7.11
N ARG A 80 4.43 8.18 8.31
CA ARG A 80 5.67 7.48 8.65
C ARG A 80 5.42 5.98 8.87
N THR A 81 4.28 5.65 9.48
CA THR A 81 3.88 4.25 9.77
C THR A 81 3.40 3.53 8.52
N VAL A 82 2.70 4.23 7.60
CA VAL A 82 2.09 3.65 6.41
C VAL A 82 2.80 4.09 5.15
N GLY A 83 3.46 3.16 4.50
CA GLY A 83 3.97 3.32 3.14
C GLY A 83 2.91 2.96 2.11
N MET A 84 2.63 3.85 1.17
CA MET A 84 1.64 3.63 0.12
C MET A 84 2.27 3.59 -1.27
N VAL A 85 1.93 2.54 -2.02
CA VAL A 85 2.28 2.39 -3.43
C VAL A 85 1.02 2.64 -4.26
N PHE A 86 1.08 3.64 -5.14
CA PHE A 86 -0.04 4.02 -6.00
C PHE A 86 -0.23 3.06 -7.17
N GLN A 87 -1.44 3.06 -7.73
CA GLN A 87 -1.81 2.22 -8.87
C GLN A 87 -0.97 2.55 -10.12
N ASP A 88 -0.72 3.83 -10.40
CA ASP A 88 0.17 4.24 -11.47
C ASP A 88 1.54 4.63 -10.90
N PRO A 89 2.64 3.94 -11.28
CA PRO A 89 3.98 4.33 -10.85
C PRO A 89 4.39 5.73 -11.29
N ASP A 90 3.83 6.25 -12.38
CA ASP A 90 4.16 7.60 -12.87
C ASP A 90 3.57 8.71 -11.97
N ASP A 91 2.58 8.40 -11.13
CA ASP A 91 2.11 9.29 -10.08
C ASP A 91 3.06 9.36 -8.86
N GLN A 92 4.05 8.45 -8.79
CA GLN A 92 4.96 8.30 -7.65
C GLN A 92 6.41 8.59 -8.01
N LEU A 93 6.85 8.30 -9.25
CA LEU A 93 8.22 8.46 -9.72
C LEU A 93 8.35 9.76 -10.53
N PHE A 94 9.04 10.75 -9.98
CA PHE A 94 9.11 12.11 -10.54
C PHE A 94 10.52 12.71 -10.53
N MET A 95 11.50 12.02 -9.95
CA MET A 95 12.87 12.50 -9.83
C MET A 95 13.70 12.18 -11.09
N PRO A 96 14.86 12.84 -11.28
CA PRO A 96 15.70 12.61 -12.46
C PRO A 96 16.24 11.20 -12.58
N THR A 97 16.53 10.53 -11.46
CA THR A 97 17.04 9.16 -11.41
C THR A 97 16.26 8.28 -10.46
N VAL A 98 16.33 6.97 -10.64
CA VAL A 98 15.79 5.98 -9.72
C VAL A 98 16.36 6.15 -8.31
N PHE A 99 17.66 6.41 -8.20
CA PHE A 99 18.30 6.68 -6.92
C PHE A 99 17.61 7.84 -6.18
N ASP A 100 17.39 8.95 -6.87
CA ASP A 100 16.77 10.15 -6.30
C ASP A 100 15.33 9.88 -5.85
N ASP A 101 14.53 9.14 -6.64
CA ASP A 101 13.18 8.75 -6.24
C ASP A 101 13.15 7.88 -4.97
N VAL A 102 14.06 6.91 -4.88
CA VAL A 102 14.13 6.02 -3.71
C VAL A 102 14.70 6.74 -2.49
N ALA A 103 15.62 7.69 -2.68
CA ALA A 103 16.21 8.52 -1.63
C ALA A 103 15.26 9.59 -1.08
N PHE A 104 14.25 10.00 -1.88
CA PHE A 104 13.36 11.12 -1.54
C PHE A 104 12.66 10.95 -0.20
N GLY A 105 12.10 9.76 0.05
CA GLY A 105 11.41 9.44 1.30
C GLY A 105 12.33 9.50 2.52
N PRO A 106 13.42 8.73 2.58
CA PRO A 106 14.39 8.75 3.67
C PRO A 106 14.93 10.14 3.99
N LEU A 107 15.30 10.93 2.98
CA LEU A 107 15.76 12.31 3.16
C LEU A 107 14.71 13.20 3.81
N ASN A 108 13.44 13.10 3.38
CA ASN A 108 12.33 13.86 3.97
C ASN A 108 11.99 13.41 5.40
N LEU A 109 12.30 12.16 5.76
CA LEU A 109 12.19 11.67 7.14
C LEU A 109 13.37 12.10 8.02
N GLY A 110 14.40 12.72 7.44
CA GLY A 110 15.57 13.24 8.16
C GLY A 110 16.67 12.21 8.34
N LEU A 111 16.75 11.18 7.49
CA LEU A 111 17.88 10.24 7.52
C LEU A 111 19.17 10.98 7.16
N PRO A 112 20.29 10.73 7.90
CA PRO A 112 21.59 11.28 7.56
C PRO A 112 22.00 10.91 6.13
N VAL A 113 22.60 11.87 5.40
CA VAL A 113 22.94 11.68 3.98
C VAL A 113 23.89 10.51 3.76
N GLU A 114 24.80 10.26 4.71
CA GLU A 114 25.74 9.13 4.72
C GLU A 114 25.08 7.76 4.83
N GLU A 115 23.84 7.68 5.33
CA GLU A 115 23.09 6.43 5.45
C GLU A 115 22.16 6.20 4.25
N VAL A 116 21.86 7.25 3.49
CA VAL A 116 20.84 7.20 2.39
C VAL A 116 21.24 6.20 1.32
N GLU A 117 22.50 6.17 0.87
CA GLU A 117 22.94 5.24 -0.18
C GLU A 117 22.73 3.78 0.23
N THR A 118 23.03 3.45 1.48
CA THR A 118 22.85 2.08 2.02
C THR A 118 21.36 1.67 1.97
N VAL A 119 20.49 2.53 2.45
CA VAL A 119 19.03 2.25 2.51
C VAL A 119 18.44 2.15 1.11
N VAL A 120 18.83 3.04 0.20
CA VAL A 120 18.41 3.02 -1.21
C VAL A 120 18.83 1.72 -1.88
N MET A 121 20.11 1.34 -1.75
CA MET A 121 20.60 0.11 -2.36
C MET A 121 19.93 -1.13 -1.80
N GLN A 122 19.71 -1.22 -0.50
CA GLN A 122 18.97 -2.32 0.12
C GLN A 122 17.54 -2.44 -0.43
N ALA A 123 16.82 -1.32 -0.56
CA ALA A 123 15.46 -1.31 -1.11
C ALA A 123 15.44 -1.76 -2.59
N LEU A 124 16.39 -1.27 -3.40
CA LEU A 124 16.52 -1.67 -4.81
C LEU A 124 16.92 -3.16 -4.95
N GLU A 125 17.80 -3.66 -4.10
CA GLU A 125 18.19 -5.08 -4.06
C GLU A 125 17.02 -5.97 -3.68
N THR A 126 16.22 -5.59 -2.68
CA THR A 126 14.99 -6.27 -2.28
C THR A 126 14.04 -6.42 -3.45
N MET A 127 13.92 -5.39 -4.28
CA MET A 127 13.09 -5.40 -5.47
C MET A 127 13.78 -5.95 -6.74
N GLY A 128 15.05 -6.40 -6.62
CA GLY A 128 15.83 -7.00 -7.71
C GLY A 128 16.18 -6.05 -8.84
N VAL A 129 16.25 -4.73 -8.57
CA VAL A 129 16.49 -3.68 -9.56
C VAL A 129 17.66 -2.73 -9.23
N PRO A 130 18.73 -3.16 -8.52
CA PRO A 130 19.84 -2.26 -8.15
C PRO A 130 20.59 -1.70 -9.37
N HIS A 131 20.57 -2.43 -10.48
CA HIS A 131 21.20 -2.02 -11.75
C HIS A 131 20.50 -0.84 -12.44
N LEU A 132 19.33 -0.42 -11.94
CA LEU A 132 18.56 0.69 -12.49
C LEU A 132 18.83 2.03 -11.80
N LYS A 133 19.64 2.06 -10.74
CA LYS A 133 19.81 3.22 -9.84
C LYS A 133 20.06 4.56 -10.55
N ASP A 134 20.89 4.54 -11.60
CA ASP A 134 21.29 5.73 -12.34
C ASP A 134 20.38 6.02 -13.55
N ARG A 135 19.35 5.19 -13.79
CA ARG A 135 18.42 5.37 -14.92
C ARG A 135 17.32 6.37 -14.59
N PRO A 136 16.90 7.17 -15.56
CA PRO A 136 15.71 8.00 -15.39
C PRO A 136 14.44 7.12 -15.43
N PRO A 137 13.44 7.34 -14.56
CA PRO A 137 12.23 6.52 -14.44
C PRO A 137 11.44 6.40 -15.75
N TYR A 138 11.38 7.45 -16.57
CA TYR A 138 10.65 7.44 -17.84
C TYR A 138 11.22 6.48 -18.91
N LYS A 139 12.43 5.94 -18.69
CA LYS A 139 13.06 4.93 -19.57
C LYS A 139 12.87 3.50 -19.10
N LEU A 140 12.14 3.29 -18.01
CA LEU A 140 11.88 1.98 -17.44
C LEU A 140 10.65 1.35 -18.07
N SER A 141 10.64 0.00 -18.16
CA SER A 141 9.44 -0.77 -18.44
C SER A 141 8.42 -0.66 -17.29
N GLY A 142 7.15 -0.96 -17.54
CA GLY A 142 6.11 -0.92 -16.51
C GLY A 142 6.43 -1.76 -15.27
N GLY A 143 7.01 -2.96 -15.46
CA GLY A 143 7.43 -3.82 -14.36
C GLY A 143 8.61 -3.26 -13.56
N GLU A 144 9.60 -2.65 -14.25
CA GLU A 144 10.71 -1.97 -13.59
C GLU A 144 10.23 -0.74 -12.79
N LYS A 145 9.35 0.09 -13.39
CA LYS A 145 8.73 1.22 -12.68
C LYS A 145 8.01 0.76 -11.42
N ARG A 146 7.23 -0.32 -11.51
CA ARG A 146 6.51 -0.90 -10.35
C ARG A 146 7.48 -1.31 -9.25
N SER A 147 8.55 -2.03 -9.60
CA SER A 147 9.58 -2.44 -8.63
C SER A 147 10.26 -1.24 -7.98
N VAL A 148 10.58 -0.19 -8.75
CA VAL A 148 11.17 1.05 -8.22
C VAL A 148 10.18 1.80 -7.32
N ALA A 149 8.90 1.88 -7.69
CA ALA A 149 7.86 2.52 -6.87
C ALA A 149 7.70 1.80 -5.52
N ILE A 150 7.77 0.47 -5.50
CA ILE A 150 7.76 -0.28 -4.23
C ILE A 150 9.05 -0.02 -3.46
N ALA A 151 10.22 -0.03 -4.11
CA ALA A 151 11.50 0.26 -3.46
C ALA A 151 11.52 1.65 -2.80
N SER A 152 10.93 2.68 -3.45
CA SER A 152 10.86 4.04 -2.86
C SER A 152 10.02 4.10 -1.58
N VAL A 153 9.08 3.18 -1.41
CA VAL A 153 8.31 3.04 -0.16
C VAL A 153 9.07 2.22 0.87
N LEU A 154 9.70 1.11 0.46
CA LEU A 154 10.46 0.24 1.36
C LEU A 154 11.67 0.92 1.97
N SER A 155 12.29 1.86 1.25
CA SER A 155 13.42 2.66 1.76
C SER A 155 13.07 3.47 3.01
N MET A 156 11.79 3.75 3.24
CA MET A 156 11.30 4.42 4.45
C MET A 156 11.05 3.48 5.63
N SER A 157 11.18 2.15 5.44
CA SER A 157 10.92 1.10 6.43
C SER A 157 9.56 1.27 7.14
N PRO A 158 8.43 1.33 6.41
CA PRO A 158 7.11 1.49 7.01
C PRO A 158 6.67 0.23 7.76
N ASP A 159 5.90 0.39 8.84
CA ASP A 159 5.30 -0.75 9.57
C ASP A 159 4.17 -1.44 8.77
N ILE A 160 3.51 -0.69 7.89
CA ILE A 160 2.39 -1.14 7.05
C ILE A 160 2.66 -0.76 5.62
N LEU A 161 2.63 -1.74 4.71
CA LEU A 161 2.70 -1.53 3.28
C LEU A 161 1.30 -1.60 2.67
N VAL A 162 0.85 -0.50 2.10
CA VAL A 162 -0.44 -0.38 1.40
C VAL A 162 -0.19 -0.30 -0.10
N MET A 163 -0.85 -1.13 -0.88
CA MET A 163 -0.68 -1.16 -2.34
C MET A 163 -2.03 -1.15 -3.04
N ASP A 164 -2.17 -0.29 -4.04
CA ASP A 164 -3.34 -0.24 -4.91
C ASP A 164 -3.02 -0.88 -6.25
N GLU A 165 -3.69 -2.00 -6.57
CA GLU A 165 -3.56 -2.77 -7.83
C GLU A 165 -2.12 -3.02 -8.27
N PRO A 166 -1.24 -3.60 -7.41
CA PRO A 166 0.20 -3.68 -7.68
C PRO A 166 0.55 -4.53 -8.91
N THR A 167 -0.31 -5.46 -9.33
CA THR A 167 -0.09 -6.35 -10.48
C THR A 167 -0.71 -5.82 -11.78
N SER A 168 -1.46 -4.72 -11.70
CA SER A 168 -2.15 -4.15 -12.87
C SER A 168 -1.18 -3.71 -13.97
N GLY A 169 -1.47 -4.09 -15.22
CA GLY A 169 -0.67 -3.71 -16.37
C GLY A 169 0.68 -4.42 -16.52
N LEU A 170 1.00 -5.38 -15.65
CA LEU A 170 2.22 -6.16 -15.74
C LEU A 170 2.07 -7.34 -16.72
N ASP A 171 3.13 -7.63 -17.47
CA ASP A 171 3.22 -8.89 -18.19
C ASP A 171 3.29 -10.09 -17.23
N PRO A 172 2.98 -11.32 -17.68
CA PRO A 172 2.91 -12.50 -16.81
C PRO A 172 4.20 -12.80 -16.05
N ARG A 173 5.38 -12.47 -16.62
CA ARG A 173 6.68 -12.70 -15.97
C ARG A 173 6.94 -11.68 -14.86
N ALA A 174 6.68 -10.39 -15.14
CA ALA A 174 6.81 -9.32 -14.15
C ALA A 174 5.82 -9.53 -13.00
N ARG A 175 4.55 -9.89 -13.32
CA ARG A 175 3.52 -10.21 -12.33
C ARG A 175 3.99 -11.33 -11.39
N ARG A 176 4.46 -12.47 -11.93
CA ARG A 176 4.93 -13.60 -11.11
C ARG A 176 6.09 -13.19 -10.20
N ARG A 177 7.08 -12.46 -10.74
CA ARG A 177 8.21 -11.96 -9.95
C ARG A 177 7.73 -11.08 -8.79
N LEU A 178 6.81 -10.15 -9.05
CA LEU A 178 6.27 -9.29 -8.01
C LEU A 178 5.53 -10.09 -6.93
N ILE A 179 4.72 -11.07 -7.30
CA ILE A 179 4.03 -11.95 -6.34
C ILE A 179 5.02 -12.66 -5.42
N GLU A 180 6.10 -13.24 -5.97
CA GLU A 180 7.13 -13.92 -5.17
C GLU A 180 7.84 -12.92 -4.21
N GLN A 181 8.11 -11.71 -4.66
CA GLN A 181 8.65 -10.66 -3.80
C GLN A 181 7.68 -10.28 -2.68
N LEU A 182 6.39 -10.09 -2.99
CA LEU A 182 5.37 -9.75 -1.99
C LEU A 182 5.17 -10.87 -0.95
N LYS A 183 5.32 -12.13 -1.32
CA LYS A 183 5.30 -13.27 -0.39
C LYS A 183 6.44 -13.21 0.63
N SER A 184 7.61 -12.75 0.21
CA SER A 184 8.80 -12.70 1.08
C SER A 184 8.77 -11.55 2.09
N PHE A 185 7.86 -10.58 1.98
CA PHE A 185 7.74 -9.50 2.94
C PHE A 185 7.02 -9.94 4.21
N GLU A 186 7.67 -9.78 5.36
CA GLU A 186 7.12 -10.13 6.67
C GLU A 186 6.29 -9.00 7.31
N HIS A 187 6.27 -7.79 6.68
CA HIS A 187 5.52 -6.65 7.19
C HIS A 187 4.02 -6.80 6.97
N THR A 188 3.25 -6.07 7.77
CA THR A 188 1.80 -5.94 7.55
C THR A 188 1.54 -5.39 6.15
N LYS A 189 0.74 -6.10 5.36
CA LYS A 189 0.40 -5.73 3.97
C LYS A 189 -1.10 -5.57 3.80
N ILE A 190 -1.50 -4.51 3.13
CA ILE A 190 -2.88 -4.28 2.71
C ILE A 190 -2.85 -4.05 1.21
N ILE A 191 -3.44 -4.95 0.44
CA ILE A 191 -3.39 -4.92 -1.03
C ILE A 191 -4.80 -4.84 -1.57
N ALA A 192 -5.16 -3.71 -2.19
CA ALA A 192 -6.38 -3.66 -2.98
C ALA A 192 -6.10 -4.26 -4.36
N SER A 193 -6.94 -5.21 -4.78
CA SER A 193 -6.81 -5.80 -6.10
C SER A 193 -8.11 -6.45 -6.59
N HIS A 194 -8.23 -6.54 -7.91
CA HIS A 194 -9.18 -7.41 -8.60
C HIS A 194 -8.52 -8.74 -9.07
N ASP A 195 -7.21 -8.89 -8.89
CA ASP A 195 -6.44 -10.10 -9.18
C ASP A 195 -6.58 -11.10 -8.01
N LEU A 196 -7.61 -11.95 -8.09
CA LEU A 196 -7.93 -12.91 -7.03
C LEU A 196 -6.85 -13.98 -6.85
N ASP A 197 -6.18 -14.39 -7.92
CA ASP A 197 -5.07 -15.34 -7.84
C ASP A 197 -3.91 -14.77 -7.03
N MET A 198 -3.57 -13.49 -7.25
CA MET A 198 -2.58 -12.79 -6.45
C MET A 198 -3.02 -12.67 -4.99
N ALA A 199 -4.28 -12.36 -4.74
CA ALA A 199 -4.82 -12.29 -3.38
C ALA A 199 -4.67 -13.65 -2.64
N VAL A 200 -5.00 -14.77 -3.31
CA VAL A 200 -4.83 -16.14 -2.78
C VAL A 200 -3.36 -16.45 -2.52
N ASP A 201 -2.47 -16.01 -3.41
CA ASP A 201 -1.04 -16.29 -3.31
C ASP A 201 -0.31 -15.51 -2.21
N VAL A 202 -0.76 -14.29 -1.89
CA VAL A 202 -0.03 -13.33 -1.03
C VAL A 202 -0.73 -13.04 0.29
N CYS A 203 -2.06 -13.13 0.35
CA CYS A 203 -2.85 -12.66 1.48
C CYS A 203 -3.55 -13.80 2.21
N GLU A 204 -3.43 -13.83 3.52
CA GLU A 204 -4.09 -14.83 4.39
C GLU A 204 -5.56 -14.50 4.65
N ARG A 205 -5.91 -13.22 4.61
CA ARG A 205 -7.25 -12.71 4.89
C ARG A 205 -7.73 -11.81 3.75
N THR A 206 -9.01 -11.86 3.47
CA THR A 206 -9.66 -11.03 2.46
C THR A 206 -10.83 -10.28 3.06
N ILE A 207 -10.92 -8.99 2.77
CA ILE A 207 -12.05 -8.12 3.04
C ILE A 207 -12.71 -7.79 1.70
N VAL A 208 -13.98 -8.15 1.56
CA VAL A 208 -14.76 -7.86 0.34
C VAL A 208 -15.51 -6.56 0.53
N ILE A 209 -15.30 -5.61 -0.39
CA ILE A 209 -15.99 -4.32 -0.39
C ILE A 209 -16.97 -4.26 -1.56
N HIS A 210 -18.22 -3.87 -1.26
CA HIS A 210 -19.25 -3.60 -2.26
C HIS A 210 -19.98 -2.32 -1.89
N GLN A 211 -20.12 -1.41 -2.86
CA GLN A 211 -20.82 -0.11 -2.71
C GLN A 211 -20.38 0.69 -1.46
N GLY A 212 -19.08 0.67 -1.16
CA GLY A 212 -18.50 1.41 -0.04
C GLY A 212 -18.57 0.70 1.31
N GLY A 213 -19.21 -0.45 1.42
CA GLY A 213 -19.34 -1.23 2.67
C GLY A 213 -18.61 -2.56 2.62
N VAL A 214 -18.28 -3.13 3.78
CA VAL A 214 -17.74 -4.49 3.91
C VAL A 214 -18.89 -5.49 3.84
N THR A 215 -18.80 -6.45 2.92
CA THR A 215 -19.82 -7.52 2.73
C THR A 215 -19.33 -8.87 3.23
N ALA A 216 -18.02 -9.10 3.24
CA ALA A 216 -17.42 -10.29 3.84
C ALA A 216 -16.02 -9.96 4.36
N ASP A 217 -15.57 -10.68 5.38
CA ASP A 217 -14.27 -10.57 6.02
C ASP A 217 -13.87 -11.91 6.62
N GLY A 218 -12.77 -12.50 6.16
CA GLY A 218 -12.36 -13.83 6.62
C GLY A 218 -11.14 -14.37 5.90
N PRO A 219 -10.77 -15.66 6.14
CA PRO A 219 -9.66 -16.31 5.48
C PRO A 219 -9.81 -16.28 3.96
N THR A 220 -8.74 -15.91 3.25
CA THR A 220 -8.76 -15.74 1.78
C THR A 220 -9.24 -16.98 1.06
N LEU A 221 -8.76 -18.15 1.50
CA LEU A 221 -9.11 -19.42 0.87
C LEU A 221 -10.59 -19.78 1.04
N ASP A 222 -11.25 -19.31 2.10
CA ASP A 222 -12.67 -19.58 2.34
C ASP A 222 -13.57 -18.67 1.50
N LEU A 223 -13.11 -17.44 1.25
CA LEU A 223 -13.87 -16.44 0.50
C LEU A 223 -13.64 -16.50 -1.01
N LEU A 224 -12.46 -16.94 -1.48
CA LEU A 224 -12.06 -16.90 -2.90
C LEU A 224 -11.90 -18.30 -3.53
N ARG A 225 -12.17 -19.40 -2.82
CA ARG A 225 -12.28 -20.74 -3.44
C ARG A 225 -13.67 -20.89 -4.07
N TYR A 226 -13.68 -21.15 -5.37
CA TYR A 226 -14.80 -21.71 -6.12
C TYR A 226 -14.57 -23.19 -6.39
#